data_4aa7fb6166e292adb32a95171ade8648
#
_entry.id   4aa7fb6166e292adb32a95171ade8648
#
_cell.length_a   1.000
_cell.length_b   1.000
_cell.length_c   1.000
_cell.angle_alpha   90.00
_cell.angle_beta   90.00
_cell.angle_gamma   90.00
#
_symmetry.space_group_name_H-M   'P 1'
#
loop_
_entity.id
_entity.type
_entity.pdbx_description
1 polymer ?
#
loop_
_entity_poly.entity_id
_entity_poly.type
_entity_poly.pdbx_seq_one_letter_code
_entity_poly.pdbx_strand_id
1 'polypeptide(L)'
;ATMLSKVSPNWHIDMFERLEGAGIESSNENNNAGTGHAALCELNYTVEQDDGSIDASKAQEINEQFELSRQFWGNLVKNGDISNPEEFIQPLPHISFVMGPTNVNFLRKRYETLRTIPMFDNIEYTEDMETMRKWMPLMMENREPGHQMAASKIDEGTDVNYGALTRKLAHYLEQKSNVSLKYNH
;
A
#
# COMPACT_ATOMS: atom_id res chain seq x y z
N ALA A 1 -15.64 8.39 8.64
CA ALA A 1 -16.12 8.90 9.93
C ALA A 1 -15.03 9.67 10.67
N THR A 2 -13.81 9.11 10.85
CA THR A 2 -12.73 9.74 11.64
C THR A 2 -12.33 11.12 11.11
N MET A 3 -12.14 11.29 9.80
CA MET A 3 -11.92 12.62 9.21
C MET A 3 -13.09 13.56 9.46
N LEU A 4 -14.33 13.10 9.23
CA LEU A 4 -15.53 13.91 9.45
C LEU A 4 -15.64 14.37 10.90
N SER A 5 -15.36 13.53 11.87
CA SER A 5 -15.40 13.90 13.30
C SER A 5 -14.39 15.00 13.66
N LYS A 6 -13.31 15.14 12.88
CA LYS A 6 -12.30 16.20 13.07
C LYS A 6 -12.63 17.50 12.34
N VAL A 7 -13.09 17.42 11.08
CA VAL A 7 -13.39 18.62 10.27
C VAL A 7 -14.77 19.19 10.54
N SER A 8 -15.67 18.40 11.10
CA SER A 8 -17.05 18.80 11.42
C SER A 8 -17.43 18.33 12.84
N PRO A 9 -16.80 18.86 13.89
CA PRO A 9 -16.95 18.36 15.27
C PRO A 9 -18.36 18.54 15.83
N ASN A 10 -19.19 19.39 15.23
CA ASN A 10 -20.58 19.64 15.63
C ASN A 10 -21.57 18.68 14.96
N TRP A 11 -21.12 17.83 14.03
CA TRP A 11 -22.01 16.86 13.39
C TRP A 11 -22.20 15.64 14.29
N HIS A 12 -23.44 15.13 14.32
CA HIS A 12 -23.68 13.78 14.83
C HIS A 12 -23.44 12.78 13.71
N ILE A 13 -22.66 11.72 13.99
CA ILE A 13 -22.27 10.71 13.02
C ILE A 13 -22.79 9.35 13.48
N ASP A 14 -23.75 8.79 12.76
CA ASP A 14 -24.16 7.40 12.92
C ASP A 14 -23.39 6.50 11.96
N MET A 15 -22.78 5.44 12.47
CA MET A 15 -22.11 4.40 11.70
C MET A 15 -22.81 3.08 11.93
N PHE A 16 -23.08 2.36 10.86
CA PHE A 16 -23.74 1.07 10.89
C PHE A 16 -22.78 0.01 10.35
N GLU A 17 -22.56 -1.03 11.12
CA GLU A 17 -21.76 -2.20 10.74
C GLU A 17 -22.65 -3.45 10.82
N ARG A 18 -22.70 -4.19 9.72
CA ARG A 18 -23.50 -5.41 9.62
C ARG A 18 -23.04 -6.51 10.57
N LEU A 19 -21.73 -6.56 10.81
CA LEU A 19 -21.10 -7.59 11.62
C LEU A 19 -20.99 -7.18 13.10
N GLU A 20 -20.56 -8.11 13.92
CA GLU A 20 -20.44 -7.95 15.37
C GLU A 20 -19.26 -7.06 15.80
N GLY A 21 -18.38 -6.68 14.88
CA GLY A 21 -17.20 -5.87 15.17
C GLY A 21 -16.60 -5.20 13.94
N ALA A 22 -15.78 -4.20 14.18
CA ALA A 22 -15.09 -3.47 13.15
C ALA A 22 -13.89 -4.24 12.57
N GLY A 23 -13.74 -4.27 11.24
CA GLY A 23 -12.58 -4.83 10.57
C GLY A 23 -12.47 -6.34 10.57
N ILE A 24 -13.57 -7.07 10.74
CA ILE A 24 -13.60 -8.54 10.82
C ILE A 24 -13.94 -9.24 9.49
N GLU A 25 -14.20 -8.50 8.42
CA GLU A 25 -14.41 -9.04 7.07
C GLU A 25 -13.23 -8.73 6.16
N SER A 26 -13.37 -7.85 5.17
CA SER A 26 -12.34 -7.56 4.16
C SER A 26 -11.08 -6.88 4.73
N SER A 27 -11.19 -6.16 5.83
CA SER A 27 -10.04 -5.54 6.50
C SER A 27 -9.29 -6.49 7.44
N ASN A 28 -9.85 -7.68 7.74
CA ASN A 28 -9.20 -8.65 8.62
C ASN A 28 -7.84 -9.08 8.04
N GLU A 29 -6.85 -9.25 8.89
CA GLU A 29 -5.47 -9.63 8.54
C GLU A 29 -5.37 -10.98 7.79
N ASN A 30 -6.34 -11.87 7.94
CA ASN A 30 -6.41 -13.14 7.21
C ASN A 30 -7.12 -13.02 5.84
N ASN A 31 -7.79 -11.90 5.58
CA ASN A 31 -8.58 -11.65 4.37
C ASN A 31 -8.01 -10.52 3.51
N ASN A 32 -6.96 -9.84 3.98
CA ASN A 32 -6.33 -8.72 3.29
C ASN A 32 -4.82 -8.95 3.17
N ALA A 33 -4.27 -8.68 2.01
CA ALA A 33 -2.84 -8.85 1.75
C ALA A 33 -1.94 -7.86 2.52
N GLY A 34 -2.50 -6.80 3.08
CA GLY A 34 -1.76 -5.84 3.89
C GLY A 34 -0.85 -4.90 3.08
N THR A 35 -0.86 -4.96 1.76
CA THR A 35 -0.02 -4.09 0.94
C THR A 35 -0.39 -2.62 1.16
N GLY A 36 0.59 -1.81 1.53
CA GLY A 36 0.45 -0.36 1.50
C GLY A 36 0.35 0.11 0.05
N HIS A 37 -0.86 0.50 -0.38
CA HIS A 37 -1.17 0.79 -1.78
C HIS A 37 -0.57 2.11 -2.25
N ALA A 38 0.77 2.17 -2.36
CA ALA A 38 1.52 3.32 -2.83
C ALA A 38 1.97 3.20 -4.30
N ALA A 39 1.42 2.26 -5.06
CA ALA A 39 1.76 1.97 -6.45
C ALA A 39 3.25 1.62 -6.69
N LEU A 40 3.94 1.11 -5.67
CA LEU A 40 5.37 0.83 -5.75
C LEU A 40 5.67 -0.46 -6.52
N CYS A 41 4.87 -1.51 -6.30
CA CYS A 41 5.06 -2.83 -6.93
C CYS A 41 3.94 -3.23 -7.89
N GLU A 42 2.77 -2.62 -7.82
CA GLU A 42 1.62 -2.98 -8.65
C GLU A 42 1.82 -2.51 -10.09
N LEU A 43 1.91 -3.47 -11.01
CA LEU A 43 2.19 -3.21 -12.42
C LEU A 43 1.00 -2.63 -13.20
N ASN A 44 -0.22 -2.89 -12.73
CA ASN A 44 -1.46 -2.45 -13.38
C ASN A 44 -1.76 -0.95 -13.26
N TYR A 45 -1.00 -0.22 -12.44
CA TYR A 45 -1.11 1.24 -12.35
C TYR A 45 -0.22 1.99 -13.34
N THR A 46 0.55 1.26 -14.15
CA THR A 46 1.37 1.80 -15.23
C THR A 46 1.01 1.09 -16.54
N VAL A 47 0.57 1.82 -17.53
CA VAL A 47 0.07 1.24 -18.79
C VAL A 47 1.01 1.61 -19.93
N GLU A 48 1.45 0.61 -20.71
CA GLU A 48 2.18 0.87 -21.95
C GLU A 48 1.20 1.35 -23.02
N GLN A 49 1.49 2.50 -23.62
CA GLN A 49 0.71 3.13 -24.66
C GLN A 49 1.09 2.57 -26.05
N ASP A 50 0.28 2.85 -27.06
CA ASP A 50 0.50 2.38 -28.45
C ASP A 50 1.85 2.85 -29.04
N ASP A 51 2.37 3.99 -28.58
CA ASP A 51 3.67 4.52 -28.96
C ASP A 51 4.84 3.90 -28.17
N GLY A 52 4.55 3.00 -27.23
CA GLY A 52 5.52 2.30 -26.40
C GLY A 52 5.99 3.09 -25.17
N SER A 53 5.44 4.27 -24.90
CA SER A 53 5.66 5.01 -23.65
C SER A 53 4.88 4.38 -22.49
N ILE A 54 5.26 4.70 -21.24
CA ILE A 54 4.54 4.26 -20.04
C ILE A 54 3.76 5.44 -19.46
N ASP A 55 2.46 5.29 -19.36
CA ASP A 55 1.63 6.22 -18.58
C ASP A 55 1.70 5.85 -17.09
N ALA A 56 2.26 6.74 -16.29
CA ALA A 56 2.40 6.60 -14.84
C ALA A 56 1.42 7.48 -14.05
N SER A 57 0.49 8.16 -14.70
CA SER A 57 -0.45 9.10 -14.05
C SER A 57 -1.27 8.43 -12.95
N LYS A 58 -1.73 7.20 -13.19
CA LYS A 58 -2.48 6.43 -12.19
C LYS A 58 -1.62 6.02 -11.00
N ALA A 59 -0.36 5.65 -11.24
CA ALA A 59 0.58 5.32 -10.17
C ALA A 59 0.85 6.54 -9.27
N GLN A 60 1.02 7.73 -9.86
CA GLN A 60 1.17 8.98 -9.10
C GLN A 60 -0.06 9.29 -8.25
N GLU A 61 -1.26 9.24 -8.83
CA GLU A 61 -2.52 9.48 -8.11
C GLU A 61 -2.68 8.55 -6.90
N ILE A 62 -2.41 7.25 -7.08
CA ILE A 62 -2.52 6.25 -6.01
C ILE A 62 -1.48 6.50 -4.92
N ASN A 63 -0.23 6.84 -5.30
CA ASN A 63 0.81 7.17 -4.34
C ASN A 63 0.43 8.39 -3.50
N GLU A 64 -0.01 9.47 -4.12
CA GLU A 64 -0.48 10.69 -3.44
C GLU A 64 -1.60 10.39 -2.43
N GLN A 65 -2.58 9.58 -2.82
CA GLN A 65 -3.70 9.19 -1.94
C GLN A 65 -3.21 8.37 -0.74
N PHE A 66 -2.26 7.47 -0.96
CA PHE A 66 -1.68 6.67 0.12
C PHE A 66 -0.85 7.52 1.07
N GLU A 67 -0.02 8.42 0.57
CA GLU A 67 0.78 9.33 1.39
C GLU A 67 -0.10 10.29 2.22
N LEU A 68 -1.18 10.79 1.67
CA LEU A 68 -2.18 11.55 2.44
C LEU A 68 -2.78 10.70 3.57
N SER A 69 -3.06 9.43 3.31
CA SER A 69 -3.54 8.50 4.34
C SER A 69 -2.52 8.28 5.45
N ARG A 70 -1.25 8.07 5.11
CA ARG A 70 -0.14 7.94 6.07
C ARG A 70 0.02 9.20 6.92
N GLN A 71 -0.02 10.37 6.31
CA GLN A 71 0.04 11.65 7.02
C GLN A 71 -1.13 11.81 8.02
N PHE A 72 -2.33 11.40 7.60
CA PHE A 72 -3.49 11.43 8.47
C PHE A 72 -3.33 10.47 9.66
N TRP A 73 -2.89 9.24 9.44
CA TRP A 73 -2.63 8.27 10.51
C TRP A 73 -1.52 8.76 11.44
N GLY A 74 -0.43 9.30 10.89
CA GLY A 74 0.64 9.91 11.68
C GLY A 74 0.15 11.08 12.54
N ASN A 75 -0.77 11.90 12.03
CA ASN A 75 -1.39 12.96 12.81
C ASN A 75 -2.25 12.42 13.96
N LEU A 76 -3.03 11.34 13.73
CA LEU A 76 -3.80 10.68 14.79
C LEU A 76 -2.89 10.13 15.90
N VAL A 77 -1.77 9.50 15.53
CA VAL A 77 -0.78 8.99 16.49
C VAL A 77 -0.14 10.14 17.27
N LYS A 78 0.29 11.19 16.58
CA LYS A 78 0.92 12.37 17.20
C LYS A 78 0.00 13.05 18.21
N ASN A 79 -1.29 13.07 17.97
CA ASN A 79 -2.30 13.66 18.86
C ASN A 79 -2.77 12.72 19.98
N GLY A 80 -2.31 11.47 20.01
CA GLY A 80 -2.74 10.46 20.97
C GLY A 80 -4.16 9.92 20.71
N ASP A 81 -4.71 10.15 19.52
CA ASP A 81 -6.04 9.65 19.11
C ASP A 81 -6.01 8.12 18.86
N ILE A 82 -4.90 7.62 18.35
CA ILE A 82 -4.58 6.19 18.25
C ILE A 82 -3.15 5.96 18.72
N SER A 83 -2.82 4.76 19.19
CA SER A 83 -1.50 4.41 19.73
C SER A 83 -0.87 3.24 18.97
N ASN A 84 0.42 2.99 19.24
CA ASN A 84 1.17 1.82 18.78
C ASN A 84 1.08 1.66 17.25
N PRO A 85 1.65 2.58 16.45
CA PRO A 85 1.60 2.50 14.99
C PRO A 85 2.23 1.20 14.45
N GLU A 86 3.20 0.64 15.17
CA GLU A 86 3.84 -0.64 14.85
C GLU A 86 2.89 -1.84 14.82
N GLU A 87 1.70 -1.73 15.40
CA GLU A 87 0.69 -2.78 15.34
C GLU A 87 -0.10 -2.78 14.02
N PHE A 88 -0.05 -1.68 13.27
CA PHE A 88 -0.83 -1.59 12.03
C PHE A 88 -0.05 -1.17 10.79
N ILE A 89 1.17 -0.63 10.92
CA ILE A 89 2.00 -0.28 9.76
C ILE A 89 3.47 -0.61 10.04
N GLN A 90 4.10 -1.34 9.10
CA GLN A 90 5.50 -1.75 9.17
C GLN A 90 6.22 -1.39 7.87
N PRO A 91 7.48 -0.93 7.92
CA PRO A 91 8.27 -0.77 6.69
C PRO A 91 8.55 -2.15 6.07
N LEU A 92 8.33 -2.28 4.78
CA LEU A 92 8.58 -3.48 4.01
C LEU A 92 8.94 -3.11 2.57
N PRO A 93 10.08 -3.55 2.02
CA PRO A 93 10.40 -3.33 0.62
C PRO A 93 9.33 -3.90 -0.31
N HIS A 94 8.90 -3.11 -1.29
CA HIS A 94 8.02 -3.58 -2.34
C HIS A 94 8.82 -3.99 -3.57
N ILE A 95 8.56 -5.20 -4.08
CA ILE A 95 9.28 -5.78 -5.21
C ILE A 95 8.28 -6.19 -6.29
N SER A 96 8.55 -5.77 -7.54
CA SER A 96 7.89 -6.34 -8.73
C SER A 96 8.85 -7.31 -9.38
N PHE A 97 8.35 -8.46 -9.81
CA PHE A 97 9.11 -9.50 -10.49
C PHE A 97 8.39 -9.95 -11.75
N VAL A 98 9.12 -10.07 -12.85
CA VAL A 98 8.57 -10.50 -14.14
C VAL A 98 9.48 -11.51 -14.85
N MET A 99 8.87 -12.29 -15.75
CA MET A 99 9.54 -13.27 -16.58
C MET A 99 9.16 -13.10 -18.05
N GLY A 100 10.10 -13.44 -18.92
CA GLY A 100 9.97 -13.40 -20.37
C GLY A 100 10.28 -12.04 -20.98
N PRO A 101 10.70 -12.01 -22.26
CA PRO A 101 11.27 -10.82 -22.89
C PRO A 101 10.30 -9.63 -22.93
N THR A 102 9.04 -9.86 -23.21
CA THR A 102 8.02 -8.80 -23.27
C THR A 102 7.84 -8.13 -21.91
N ASN A 103 7.69 -8.93 -20.86
CA ASN A 103 7.48 -8.40 -19.51
C ASN A 103 8.74 -7.73 -18.96
N VAL A 104 9.92 -8.26 -19.25
CA VAL A 104 11.20 -7.63 -18.88
C VAL A 104 11.35 -6.27 -19.55
N ASN A 105 11.03 -6.16 -20.84
CA ASN A 105 11.04 -4.89 -21.54
C ASN A 105 10.04 -3.88 -20.96
N PHE A 106 8.82 -4.33 -20.64
CA PHE A 106 7.82 -3.50 -19.95
C PHE A 106 8.32 -3.00 -18.59
N LEU A 107 8.87 -3.89 -17.74
CA LEU A 107 9.35 -3.50 -16.41
C LEU A 107 10.52 -2.51 -16.48
N ARG A 108 11.40 -2.67 -17.48
CA ARG A 108 12.50 -1.71 -17.73
C ARG A 108 11.98 -0.33 -18.11
N LYS A 109 11.03 -0.25 -19.05
CA LYS A 109 10.39 1.02 -19.43
C LYS A 109 9.67 1.68 -18.25
N ARG A 110 8.96 0.86 -17.47
CA ARG A 110 8.30 1.31 -16.23
C ARG A 110 9.32 1.92 -15.27
N TYR A 111 10.42 1.23 -15.01
CA TYR A 111 11.51 1.76 -14.18
C TYR A 111 12.07 3.08 -14.72
N GLU A 112 12.39 3.14 -16.01
CA GLU A 112 12.92 4.36 -16.65
C GLU A 112 11.96 5.55 -16.52
N THR A 113 10.66 5.31 -16.60
CA THR A 113 9.62 6.34 -16.42
C THR A 113 9.49 6.74 -14.95
N LEU A 114 9.29 5.78 -14.06
CA LEU A 114 9.00 6.05 -12.65
C LEU A 114 10.17 6.76 -11.94
N ARG A 115 11.43 6.40 -12.22
CA ARG A 115 12.61 7.03 -11.60
C ARG A 115 12.75 8.54 -11.89
N THR A 116 12.02 9.08 -12.85
CA THR A 116 11.99 10.51 -13.14
C THR A 116 10.96 11.29 -12.31
N ILE A 117 10.14 10.58 -11.56
CA ILE A 117 9.05 11.10 -10.74
C ILE A 117 9.51 11.10 -9.28
N PRO A 118 9.49 12.23 -8.55
CA PRO A 118 10.06 12.32 -7.21
C PRO A 118 9.58 11.28 -6.20
N MET A 119 8.32 10.80 -6.33
CA MET A 119 7.75 9.78 -5.44
C MET A 119 8.34 8.39 -5.63
N PHE A 120 9.04 8.16 -6.74
CA PHE A 120 9.58 6.86 -7.13
C PHE A 120 11.07 6.94 -7.49
N ASP A 121 11.77 8.03 -7.16
CA ASP A 121 13.16 8.26 -7.57
C ASP A 121 14.15 7.27 -6.95
N ASN A 122 13.78 6.64 -5.82
CA ASN A 122 14.55 5.58 -5.16
C ASN A 122 14.31 4.18 -5.74
N ILE A 123 13.53 4.04 -6.83
CA ILE A 123 13.29 2.74 -7.45
C ILE A 123 14.60 2.14 -7.98
N GLU A 124 14.84 0.89 -7.63
CA GLU A 124 15.93 0.08 -8.19
C GLU A 124 15.40 -0.90 -9.25
N TYR A 125 16.24 -1.27 -10.20
CA TYR A 125 15.93 -2.26 -11.24
C TYR A 125 17.11 -3.19 -11.46
N THR A 126 16.82 -4.47 -11.70
CA THR A 126 17.85 -5.47 -12.00
C THR A 126 17.35 -6.56 -12.95
N GLU A 127 18.25 -7.07 -13.79
CA GLU A 127 18.13 -8.33 -14.53
C GLU A 127 19.18 -9.35 -14.05
N ASP A 128 20.01 -8.95 -13.06
CA ASP A 128 21.04 -9.82 -12.50
C ASP A 128 20.44 -10.81 -11.48
N MET A 129 20.66 -12.10 -11.72
CA MET A 129 20.13 -13.17 -10.87
C MET A 129 20.68 -13.15 -9.44
N GLU A 130 21.94 -12.74 -9.25
CA GLU A 130 22.54 -12.68 -7.91
C GLU A 130 21.93 -11.55 -7.07
N THR A 131 21.64 -10.43 -7.70
CA THR A 131 20.92 -9.32 -7.07
C THR A 131 19.49 -9.74 -6.72
N MET A 132 18.78 -10.41 -7.64
CA MET A 132 17.44 -10.93 -7.37
C MET A 132 17.44 -11.97 -6.23
N ARG A 133 18.46 -12.83 -6.12
CA ARG A 133 18.58 -13.77 -4.99
C ARG A 133 18.73 -13.06 -3.64
N LYS A 134 19.38 -11.91 -3.61
CA LYS A 134 19.49 -11.09 -2.38
C LYS A 134 18.17 -10.42 -2.02
N TRP A 135 17.43 -9.93 -3.02
CA TRP A 135 16.17 -9.24 -2.78
C TRP A 135 15.02 -10.18 -2.42
N MET A 136 14.96 -11.36 -3.08
CA MET A 136 13.83 -12.29 -2.96
C MET A 136 14.31 -13.75 -3.00
N PRO A 137 15.04 -14.21 -1.97
CA PRO A 137 15.70 -15.51 -1.97
C PRO A 137 14.74 -16.67 -2.24
N LEU A 138 13.56 -16.70 -1.60
CA LEU A 138 12.57 -17.76 -1.78
C LEU A 138 12.03 -17.84 -3.22
N MET A 139 11.83 -16.68 -3.87
CA MET A 139 11.38 -16.62 -5.26
C MET A 139 12.43 -17.14 -6.24
N MET A 140 13.69 -17.10 -5.84
CA MET A 140 14.85 -17.48 -6.69
C MET A 140 15.36 -18.89 -6.41
N GLU A 141 14.76 -19.62 -5.46
CA GLU A 141 15.10 -21.03 -5.23
C GLU A 141 14.81 -21.88 -6.46
N ASN A 142 15.75 -22.78 -6.79
CA ASN A 142 15.66 -23.72 -7.91
C ASN A 142 15.43 -23.09 -9.29
N ARG A 143 15.73 -21.79 -9.45
CA ARG A 143 15.67 -21.14 -10.76
C ARG A 143 16.98 -21.32 -11.50
N GLU A 144 16.89 -22.00 -12.65
CA GLU A 144 18.02 -22.22 -13.54
C GLU A 144 18.37 -20.95 -14.33
N PRO A 145 19.67 -20.74 -14.63
CA PRO A 145 20.10 -19.71 -15.58
C PRO A 145 19.49 -19.94 -16.97
N GLY A 146 19.18 -18.85 -17.69
CA GLY A 146 18.70 -18.91 -19.07
C GLY A 146 17.27 -18.43 -19.30
N HIS A 147 16.50 -18.20 -18.22
CA HIS A 147 15.23 -17.50 -18.35
C HIS A 147 15.44 -15.98 -18.19
N GLN A 148 14.92 -15.21 -19.14
CA GLN A 148 14.95 -13.77 -19.02
C GLN A 148 13.98 -13.32 -17.93
N MET A 149 14.52 -12.63 -16.92
CA MET A 149 13.79 -12.16 -15.73
C MET A 149 14.25 -10.77 -15.37
N ALA A 150 13.39 -10.02 -14.71
CA ALA A 150 13.74 -8.72 -14.13
C ALA A 150 12.95 -8.49 -12.84
N ALA A 151 13.51 -7.65 -11.99
CA ALA A 151 12.84 -7.15 -10.79
C ALA A 151 13.07 -5.66 -10.63
N SER A 152 12.09 -4.98 -10.03
CA SER A 152 12.27 -3.64 -9.49
C SER A 152 11.92 -3.64 -8.01
N LYS A 153 12.57 -2.75 -7.23
CA LYS A 153 12.42 -2.67 -5.77
C LYS A 153 12.36 -1.22 -5.33
N ILE A 154 11.55 -0.95 -4.31
CA ILE A 154 11.54 0.29 -3.54
C ILE A 154 11.53 -0.09 -2.06
N ASP A 155 12.47 0.47 -1.27
CA ASP A 155 12.62 0.14 0.15
C ASP A 155 11.58 0.85 1.05
N GLU A 156 10.97 1.93 0.59
CA GLU A 156 9.98 2.74 1.32
C GLU A 156 8.55 2.14 1.33
N GLY A 157 8.40 0.91 0.86
CA GLY A 157 7.13 0.19 0.92
C GLY A 157 6.67 -0.09 2.36
N THR A 158 5.41 -0.42 2.51
CA THR A 158 4.83 -0.73 3.83
C THR A 158 3.89 -1.92 3.78
N ASP A 159 3.89 -2.70 4.86
CA ASP A 159 2.83 -3.65 5.20
C ASP A 159 1.86 -2.99 6.17
N VAL A 160 0.56 -3.11 5.92
CA VAL A 160 -0.51 -2.48 6.72
C VAL A 160 -1.50 -3.54 7.20
N ASN A 161 -1.58 -3.74 8.50
CA ASN A 161 -2.67 -4.49 9.12
C ASN A 161 -3.93 -3.61 9.17
N TYR A 162 -4.72 -3.65 8.10
CA TYR A 162 -5.96 -2.86 7.98
C TYR A 162 -6.99 -3.23 9.04
N GLY A 163 -7.01 -4.47 9.53
CA GLY A 163 -7.86 -4.90 10.63
C GLY A 163 -7.51 -4.18 11.93
N ALA A 164 -6.23 -4.18 12.29
CA ALA A 164 -5.75 -3.45 13.47
C ALA A 164 -6.02 -1.95 13.37
N LEU A 165 -5.71 -1.34 12.21
CA LEU A 165 -6.01 0.07 11.97
C LEU A 165 -7.50 0.37 12.10
N THR A 166 -8.37 -0.44 11.48
CA THR A 166 -9.82 -0.26 11.54
C THR A 166 -10.35 -0.36 12.97
N ARG A 167 -9.88 -1.33 13.76
CA ARG A 167 -10.25 -1.46 15.17
C ARG A 167 -9.80 -0.25 16.00
N LYS A 168 -8.60 0.25 15.79
CA LYS A 168 -8.11 1.48 16.47
C LYS A 168 -8.95 2.71 16.11
N LEU A 169 -9.29 2.88 14.85
CA LEU A 169 -10.15 3.99 14.39
C LEU A 169 -11.58 3.87 14.94
N ALA A 170 -12.15 2.67 14.97
CA ALA A 170 -13.45 2.42 15.58
C ALA A 170 -13.45 2.75 17.07
N HIS A 171 -12.44 2.24 17.80
CA HIS A 171 -12.30 2.52 19.23
C HIS A 171 -12.14 4.03 19.52
N TYR A 172 -11.36 4.75 18.71
CA TYR A 172 -11.27 6.21 18.81
C TYR A 172 -12.64 6.89 18.63
N LEU A 173 -13.43 6.43 17.66
CA LEU A 173 -14.75 6.98 17.39
C LEU A 173 -15.78 6.68 18.50
N GLU A 174 -15.73 5.49 19.11
CA GLU A 174 -16.59 5.11 20.24
C GLU A 174 -16.41 6.02 21.46
N GLN A 175 -15.25 6.66 21.60
CA GLN A 175 -14.98 7.60 22.67
C GLN A 175 -15.54 9.02 22.42
N LYS A 176 -16.09 9.28 21.23
CA LYS A 176 -16.65 10.60 20.87
C LYS A 176 -18.14 10.67 21.19
N SER A 177 -18.54 11.70 21.93
CA SER A 177 -19.95 11.90 22.31
C SER A 177 -20.90 12.18 21.14
N ASN A 178 -20.35 12.59 19.99
CA ASN A 178 -21.10 12.89 18.78
C ASN A 178 -21.03 11.80 17.72
N VAL A 179 -20.52 10.60 18.09
CA VAL A 179 -20.45 9.43 17.19
C VAL A 179 -21.19 8.26 17.82
N SER A 180 -22.00 7.57 17.05
CA SER A 180 -22.69 6.35 17.43
C SER A 180 -22.31 5.22 16.49
N LEU A 181 -21.62 4.20 17.00
CA LEU A 181 -21.32 2.94 16.29
C LEU A 181 -22.37 1.89 16.64
N LYS A 182 -22.99 1.31 15.62
CA LYS A 182 -24.01 0.28 15.76
C LYS A 182 -23.58 -0.97 15.00
N TYR A 183 -23.23 -2.02 15.74
CA TYR A 183 -22.90 -3.34 15.22
C TYR A 183 -24.14 -4.21 15.07
N ASN A 184 -24.05 -5.27 14.25
CA ASN A 184 -25.16 -6.19 13.94
C ASN A 184 -26.40 -5.46 13.36
N HIS A 185 -26.20 -4.50 12.47
CA HIS A 185 -27.28 -3.64 11.98
C HIS A 185 -27.49 -3.75 10.47
#